data_7578260bbd35fd92b92bfca0c59f089c
#
_entry.id   7578260bbd35fd92b92bfca0c59f089c
#
_cell.length_a   1.000
_cell.length_b   1.000
_cell.length_c   1.000
_cell.angle_alpha   90.00
_cell.angle_beta   90.00
_cell.angle_gamma   90.00
#
_symmetry.space_group_name_H-M   'P 1'
#
loop_
_entity.id
_entity.type
_entity.pdbx_description
1 polymer ?
#
loop_
_entity_poly.entity_id
_entity_poly.type
_entity_poly.pdbx_seq_one_letter_code
_entity_poly.pdbx_strand_id
1 'polypeptide(L)'
;MAPTVTTSQDYPDFGMPWQDTVRIVGTTLGEDEKANQLVADVDDLVAQQRAAHPEFEGKTVAVAEPGDSGTFYVRSPNDPRSRLMTSLGFVVPERIAQLAGDQDAFTISKEQFDIVDVDVLVWNVGSSPGAEAKITADPVYQSLPAAKAGRAVFVDDPTVSGALTWGTVLSLPCAVEALVPKLAEAAAKPA
;
A
#
# COMPACT_ATOMS: atom_id res chain seq x y z
N MET A 1 17.23 -33.62 9.12
CA MET A 1 16.22 -32.59 8.76
C MET A 1 16.93 -31.25 8.80
N ALA A 2 16.73 -30.39 7.78
CA ALA A 2 17.25 -29.05 7.82
C ALA A 2 16.40 -28.22 8.81
N PRO A 3 16.99 -27.25 9.55
CA PRO A 3 16.23 -26.34 10.38
C PRO A 3 15.29 -25.50 9.50
N THR A 4 14.06 -25.30 9.96
CA THR A 4 13.07 -24.48 9.27
C THR A 4 12.89 -23.19 10.02
N VAL A 5 13.00 -22.05 9.34
CA VAL A 5 12.66 -20.73 9.87
C VAL A 5 11.22 -20.42 9.46
N THR A 6 10.38 -20.11 10.43
CA THR A 6 8.98 -19.72 10.21
C THR A 6 8.78 -18.25 10.55
N THR A 7 7.69 -17.66 10.07
CA THR A 7 7.25 -16.35 10.52
C THR A 7 6.95 -16.36 12.03
N SER A 8 7.22 -15.25 12.72
CA SER A 8 6.88 -15.13 14.14
C SER A 8 5.35 -15.17 14.32
N GLN A 9 4.91 -15.82 15.39
CA GLN A 9 3.50 -15.82 15.81
C GLN A 9 3.06 -14.51 16.49
N ASP A 10 4.00 -13.58 16.67
CA ASP A 10 3.72 -12.26 17.27
C ASP A 10 3.00 -11.30 16.31
N TYR A 11 2.92 -11.68 15.03
CA TYR A 11 2.27 -10.89 13.98
C TYR A 11 1.07 -11.64 13.40
N PRO A 12 0.00 -10.93 13.03
CA PRO A 12 -1.07 -11.51 12.23
C PRO A 12 -0.55 -11.93 10.85
N ASP A 13 -1.33 -12.70 10.13
CA ASP A 13 -1.00 -13.11 8.76
C ASP A 13 -0.68 -11.87 7.90
N PHE A 14 0.43 -11.92 7.16
CA PHE A 14 1.00 -10.81 6.38
C PHE A 14 1.35 -9.54 7.19
N GLY A 15 1.19 -9.57 8.51
CA GLY A 15 1.43 -8.42 9.40
C GLY A 15 2.89 -8.18 9.78
N MET A 16 3.82 -9.10 9.50
CA MET A 16 5.24 -8.91 9.83
C MET A 16 5.85 -7.77 9.01
N PRO A 17 6.51 -6.77 9.66
CA PRO A 17 7.26 -5.75 8.94
C PRO A 17 8.32 -6.36 8.03
N TRP A 18 8.48 -5.78 6.82
CA TRP A 18 9.49 -6.27 5.88
C TRP A 18 10.92 -6.16 6.45
N GLN A 19 11.18 -5.17 7.30
CA GLN A 19 12.47 -5.01 7.99
C GLN A 19 12.79 -6.22 8.85
N ASP A 20 11.81 -6.72 9.61
CA ASP A 20 12.00 -7.89 10.47
C ASP A 20 12.17 -9.16 9.65
N THR A 21 11.42 -9.29 8.56
CA THR A 21 11.61 -10.38 7.60
C THR A 21 13.04 -10.41 7.05
N VAL A 22 13.57 -9.25 6.64
CA VAL A 22 14.94 -9.14 6.10
C VAL A 22 15.98 -9.50 7.16
N ARG A 23 15.83 -9.03 8.41
CA ARG A 23 16.75 -9.33 9.50
C ARG A 23 16.74 -10.82 9.86
N ILE A 24 15.56 -11.45 9.92
CA ILE A 24 15.44 -12.90 10.18
C ILE A 24 16.15 -13.71 9.08
N VAL A 25 15.96 -13.35 7.82
CA VAL A 25 16.63 -13.99 6.69
C VAL A 25 18.16 -13.76 6.77
N GLY A 26 18.59 -12.52 7.06
CA GLY A 26 20.00 -12.18 7.22
C GLY A 26 20.68 -13.04 8.30
N THR A 27 20.10 -13.09 9.49
CA THR A 27 20.61 -13.91 10.60
C THR A 27 20.64 -15.39 10.24
N THR A 28 19.63 -15.89 9.55
CA THR A 28 19.57 -17.30 9.12
C THR A 28 20.70 -17.66 8.15
N LEU A 29 21.09 -16.70 7.30
CA LEU A 29 22.16 -16.86 6.30
C LEU A 29 23.55 -16.45 6.81
N GLY A 30 23.67 -15.90 8.03
CA GLY A 30 24.92 -15.34 8.55
C GLY A 30 25.32 -14.03 7.88
N GLU A 31 24.36 -13.28 7.33
CA GLU A 31 24.53 -12.05 6.56
C GLU A 31 23.88 -10.83 7.28
N ASP A 32 24.03 -10.77 8.62
CA ASP A 32 23.36 -9.74 9.45
C ASP A 32 23.73 -8.31 9.03
N GLU A 33 25.01 -8.05 8.74
CA GLU A 33 25.47 -6.71 8.33
C GLU A 33 24.81 -6.28 7.02
N LYS A 34 24.77 -7.20 6.03
CA LYS A 34 24.15 -6.93 4.74
C LYS A 34 22.65 -6.72 4.86
N ALA A 35 21.97 -7.51 5.69
CA ALA A 35 20.54 -7.36 5.96
C ALA A 35 20.24 -5.98 6.57
N ASN A 36 21.00 -5.58 7.58
CA ASN A 36 20.85 -4.27 8.22
C ASN A 36 21.15 -3.11 7.24
N GLN A 37 22.13 -3.26 6.37
CA GLN A 37 22.43 -2.23 5.34
C GLN A 37 21.27 -2.10 4.35
N LEU A 38 20.71 -3.22 3.85
CA LEU A 38 19.57 -3.21 2.94
C LEU A 38 18.33 -2.57 3.58
N VAL A 39 18.10 -2.81 4.86
CA VAL A 39 17.01 -2.16 5.61
C VAL A 39 17.25 -0.65 5.69
N ALA A 40 18.46 -0.24 6.07
CA ALA A 40 18.81 1.17 6.19
C ALA A 40 18.66 1.90 4.84
N ASP A 41 19.13 1.31 3.74
CA ASP A 41 19.06 1.92 2.41
C ASP A 41 17.61 2.21 1.98
N VAL A 42 16.67 1.31 2.27
CA VAL A 42 15.25 1.50 1.94
C VAL A 42 14.57 2.47 2.90
N ASP A 43 14.86 2.38 4.20
CA ASP A 43 14.33 3.32 5.19
C ASP A 43 14.80 4.75 4.88
N ASP A 44 16.06 4.95 4.51
CA ASP A 44 16.61 6.24 4.09
C ASP A 44 15.94 6.76 2.81
N LEU A 45 15.70 5.89 1.82
CA LEU A 45 14.97 6.27 0.61
C LEU A 45 13.57 6.78 0.94
N VAL A 46 12.83 6.05 1.77
CA VAL A 46 11.48 6.44 2.18
C VAL A 46 11.50 7.75 2.98
N ALA A 47 12.45 7.89 3.90
CA ALA A 47 12.61 9.12 4.67
C ALA A 47 12.93 10.34 3.80
N GLN A 48 13.78 10.17 2.78
CA GLN A 48 14.08 11.23 1.79
C GLN A 48 12.83 11.63 1.01
N GLN A 49 12.03 10.66 0.55
CA GLN A 49 10.79 10.96 -0.17
C GLN A 49 9.77 11.66 0.74
N ARG A 50 9.60 11.21 1.97
CA ARG A 50 8.74 11.89 2.96
C ARG A 50 9.17 13.33 3.20
N ALA A 51 10.48 13.57 3.34
CA ALA A 51 11.01 14.92 3.54
C ALA A 51 10.83 15.82 2.30
N ALA A 52 10.91 15.24 1.09
CA ALA A 52 10.71 15.94 -0.17
C ALA A 52 9.24 16.27 -0.44
N HIS A 53 8.30 15.54 0.19
CA HIS A 53 6.86 15.64 -0.04
C HIS A 53 6.09 15.91 1.27
N PRO A 54 6.32 17.08 1.92
CA PRO A 54 5.62 17.43 3.17
C PRO A 54 4.09 17.53 3.00
N GLU A 55 3.60 17.66 1.76
CA GLU A 55 2.17 17.64 1.44
C GLU A 55 1.49 16.30 1.72
N PHE A 56 2.21 15.22 1.93
CA PHE A 56 1.65 13.92 2.32
C PHE A 56 1.26 13.87 3.80
N GLU A 57 1.93 14.67 4.63
CA GLU A 57 1.79 14.60 6.07
C GLU A 57 0.36 14.83 6.53
N GLY A 58 -0.21 13.82 7.16
CA GLY A 58 -1.57 13.84 7.72
C GLY A 58 -2.70 13.70 6.69
N LYS A 59 -2.43 13.66 5.38
CA LYS A 59 -3.46 13.37 4.39
C LYS A 59 -3.92 11.92 4.51
N THR A 60 -5.22 11.72 4.37
CA THR A 60 -5.82 10.38 4.43
C THR A 60 -5.57 9.60 3.15
N VAL A 61 -5.28 8.30 3.30
CA VAL A 61 -5.07 7.38 2.18
C VAL A 61 -5.83 6.08 2.38
N ALA A 62 -6.33 5.52 1.28
CA ALA A 62 -6.82 4.15 1.23
C ALA A 62 -6.17 3.41 0.06
N VAL A 63 -5.84 2.14 0.25
CA VAL A 63 -5.38 1.25 -0.82
C VAL A 63 -6.47 0.22 -1.07
N ALA A 64 -6.94 0.16 -2.31
CA ALA A 64 -7.99 -0.76 -2.73
C ALA A 64 -7.57 -1.58 -3.94
N GLU A 65 -8.17 -2.75 -4.09
CA GLU A 65 -7.92 -3.69 -5.18
C GLU A 65 -9.24 -4.32 -5.64
N PRO A 66 -9.34 -4.71 -6.92
CA PRO A 66 -10.45 -5.54 -7.37
C PRO A 66 -10.52 -6.86 -6.60
N GLY A 67 -11.69 -7.20 -6.10
CA GLY A 67 -12.01 -8.48 -5.49
C GLY A 67 -12.82 -9.36 -6.42
N ASP A 68 -13.35 -10.44 -5.87
CA ASP A 68 -14.20 -11.37 -6.59
C ASP A 68 -15.63 -10.81 -6.79
N SER A 69 -16.27 -11.23 -7.88
CA SER A 69 -17.70 -10.98 -8.12
C SER A 69 -18.14 -9.51 -8.05
N GLY A 70 -17.23 -8.57 -8.39
CA GLY A 70 -17.54 -7.14 -8.40
C GLY A 70 -17.43 -6.46 -7.04
N THR A 71 -16.77 -7.12 -6.09
CA THR A 71 -16.37 -6.53 -4.81
C THR A 71 -14.97 -5.92 -4.90
N PHE A 72 -14.53 -5.27 -3.82
CA PHE A 72 -13.20 -4.67 -3.72
C PHE A 72 -12.60 -4.97 -2.35
N TYR A 73 -11.32 -5.30 -2.32
CA TYR A 73 -10.56 -5.36 -1.07
C TYR A 73 -10.06 -3.98 -0.71
N VAL A 74 -10.21 -3.60 0.56
CA VAL A 74 -9.60 -2.41 1.15
C VAL A 74 -8.56 -2.87 2.16
N ARG A 75 -7.33 -2.40 2.01
CA ARG A 75 -6.20 -2.84 2.81
C ARG A 75 -6.18 -2.18 4.18
N SER A 76 -5.93 -3.00 5.21
CA SER A 76 -5.80 -2.54 6.59
C SER A 76 -4.52 -1.71 6.80
N PRO A 77 -4.38 -0.97 7.91
CA PRO A 77 -3.12 -0.30 8.25
C PRO A 77 -1.94 -1.26 8.40
N ASN A 78 -2.20 -2.53 8.72
CA ASN A 78 -1.16 -3.55 8.91
C ASN A 78 -0.67 -4.18 7.61
N ASP A 79 -1.39 -4.00 6.52
CA ASP A 79 -0.98 -4.49 5.20
C ASP A 79 0.27 -3.76 4.70
N PRO A 80 1.23 -4.46 4.05
CA PRO A 80 2.46 -3.85 3.53
C PRO A 80 2.23 -2.63 2.63
N ARG A 81 1.17 -2.62 1.82
CA ARG A 81 0.82 -1.51 0.91
C ARG A 81 0.43 -0.26 1.68
N SER A 82 -0.41 -0.40 2.69
CA SER A 82 -0.81 0.71 3.56
C SER A 82 0.34 1.20 4.42
N ARG A 83 1.22 0.29 4.87
CA ARG A 83 2.43 0.67 5.62
C ARG A 83 3.41 1.49 4.79
N LEU A 84 3.57 1.19 3.50
CA LEU A 84 4.37 2.05 2.63
C LEU A 84 3.78 3.47 2.57
N MET A 85 2.46 3.60 2.42
CA MET A 85 1.80 4.92 2.41
C MET A 85 2.02 5.66 3.73
N THR A 86 1.83 4.98 4.86
CA THR A 86 2.01 5.63 6.17
C THR A 86 3.48 6.00 6.45
N SER A 87 4.43 5.24 5.96
CA SER A 87 5.85 5.59 6.05
C SER A 87 6.21 6.84 5.25
N LEU A 88 5.46 7.15 4.18
CA LEU A 88 5.59 8.38 3.40
C LEU A 88 4.89 9.60 4.05
N GLY A 89 4.14 9.42 5.16
CA GLY A 89 3.49 10.50 5.91
C GLY A 89 1.97 10.51 5.84
N PHE A 90 1.35 9.67 5.01
CA PHE A 90 -0.11 9.54 4.95
C PHE A 90 -0.69 8.89 6.21
N VAL A 91 -1.99 9.03 6.39
CA VAL A 91 -2.75 8.42 7.49
C VAL A 91 -3.86 7.53 6.91
N VAL A 92 -3.94 6.28 7.35
CA VAL A 92 -5.10 5.43 7.05
C VAL A 92 -6.24 5.83 8.01
N PRO A 93 -7.44 6.15 7.52
CA PRO A 93 -8.56 6.50 8.37
C PRO A 93 -8.88 5.44 9.42
N GLU A 94 -9.22 5.87 10.65
CA GLU A 94 -9.57 4.98 11.75
C GLU A 94 -10.75 4.05 11.39
N ARG A 95 -11.71 4.53 10.59
CA ARG A 95 -12.83 3.72 10.09
C ARG A 95 -12.34 2.48 9.31
N ILE A 96 -11.29 2.62 8.50
CA ILE A 96 -10.69 1.50 7.75
C ILE A 96 -10.05 0.51 8.73
N ALA A 97 -9.31 1.01 9.73
CA ALA A 97 -8.71 0.18 10.75
C ALA A 97 -9.76 -0.61 11.55
N GLN A 98 -10.85 0.04 11.95
CA GLN A 98 -11.94 -0.60 12.68
C GLN A 98 -12.67 -1.68 11.87
N LEU A 99 -12.91 -1.43 10.58
CA LEU A 99 -13.56 -2.39 9.68
C LEU A 99 -12.67 -3.60 9.38
N ALA A 100 -11.37 -3.40 9.28
CA ALA A 100 -10.42 -4.48 9.04
C ALA A 100 -10.16 -5.34 10.30
N GLY A 101 -10.20 -4.73 11.50
CA GLY A 101 -9.82 -5.42 12.73
C GLY A 101 -8.40 -5.97 12.63
N ASP A 102 -8.23 -7.27 12.91
CA ASP A 102 -6.93 -7.96 12.84
C ASP A 102 -6.62 -8.51 11.44
N GLN A 103 -7.51 -8.32 10.46
CA GLN A 103 -7.32 -8.83 9.09
C GLN A 103 -6.40 -7.89 8.29
N ASP A 104 -5.74 -8.43 7.25
CA ASP A 104 -4.94 -7.65 6.29
C ASP A 104 -5.81 -6.80 5.35
N ALA A 105 -7.08 -7.20 5.14
CA ALA A 105 -8.04 -6.50 4.32
C ALA A 105 -9.48 -6.84 4.73
N PHE A 106 -10.41 -6.02 4.28
CA PHE A 106 -11.84 -6.34 4.29
C PHE A 106 -12.44 -6.06 2.91
N THR A 107 -13.62 -6.63 2.67
CA THR A 107 -14.30 -6.52 1.38
C THR A 107 -15.40 -5.49 1.45
N ILE A 108 -15.50 -4.64 0.42
CA ILE A 108 -16.60 -3.70 0.20
C ILE A 108 -17.28 -3.97 -1.14
N SER A 109 -18.55 -3.60 -1.25
CA SER A 109 -19.24 -3.48 -2.53
C SER A 109 -19.08 -2.04 -3.06
N LYS A 110 -19.44 -1.81 -4.32
CA LYS A 110 -19.38 -0.46 -4.91
C LYS A 110 -20.30 0.55 -4.22
N GLU A 111 -21.40 0.09 -3.63
CA GLU A 111 -22.32 0.94 -2.87
C GLU A 111 -21.69 1.50 -1.58
N GLN A 112 -20.56 0.92 -1.16
CA GLN A 112 -19.80 1.30 0.03
C GLN A 112 -18.53 2.10 -0.31
N PHE A 113 -18.40 2.63 -1.51
CA PHE A 113 -17.23 3.40 -1.94
C PHE A 113 -16.99 4.67 -1.10
N ASP A 114 -18.00 5.15 -0.34
CA ASP A 114 -17.82 6.21 0.64
C ASP A 114 -16.76 5.89 1.71
N ILE A 115 -16.49 4.61 1.95
CA ILE A 115 -15.45 4.15 2.89
C ILE A 115 -14.05 4.54 2.40
N VAL A 116 -13.85 4.57 1.09
CA VAL A 116 -12.57 4.88 0.45
C VAL A 116 -12.53 6.30 -0.14
N ASP A 117 -13.49 7.16 0.21
CA ASP A 117 -13.46 8.58 -0.16
C ASP A 117 -12.51 9.32 0.80
N VAL A 118 -11.27 9.42 0.40
CA VAL A 118 -10.12 9.93 1.16
C VAL A 118 -9.36 10.98 0.35
N ASP A 119 -8.31 11.59 0.93
CA ASP A 119 -7.50 12.58 0.22
C ASP A 119 -6.74 11.98 -0.97
N VAL A 120 -6.25 10.73 -0.83
CA VAL A 120 -5.59 9.99 -1.92
C VAL A 120 -6.08 8.55 -1.94
N LEU A 121 -6.75 8.15 -3.02
CA LEU A 121 -7.22 6.77 -3.21
C LEU A 121 -6.29 6.03 -4.16
N VAL A 122 -5.64 4.98 -3.68
CA VAL A 122 -4.73 4.15 -4.48
C VAL A 122 -5.45 2.87 -4.91
N TRP A 123 -5.61 2.68 -6.21
CA TRP A 123 -6.12 1.46 -6.83
C TRP A 123 -4.96 0.60 -7.33
N ASN A 124 -4.69 -0.51 -6.66
CA ASN A 124 -3.69 -1.47 -7.12
C ASN A 124 -4.33 -2.48 -8.07
N VAL A 125 -4.23 -2.24 -9.37
CA VAL A 125 -4.96 -2.97 -10.42
C VAL A 125 -4.07 -3.74 -11.39
N GLY A 126 -2.75 -3.68 -11.24
CA GLY A 126 -1.80 -4.27 -12.21
C GLY A 126 -1.89 -5.79 -12.35
N SER A 127 -2.45 -6.49 -11.35
CA SER A 127 -2.76 -7.93 -11.43
C SER A 127 -4.11 -8.24 -12.10
N SER A 128 -4.90 -7.22 -12.43
CA SER A 128 -6.29 -7.35 -12.91
C SER A 128 -6.49 -6.58 -14.22
N PRO A 129 -6.07 -7.11 -15.37
CA PRO A 129 -6.16 -6.43 -16.67
C PRO A 129 -7.56 -5.87 -16.97
N GLY A 130 -7.63 -4.60 -17.33
CA GLY A 130 -8.88 -3.90 -17.64
C GLY A 130 -9.71 -3.49 -16.41
N ALA A 131 -9.20 -3.68 -15.18
CA ALA A 131 -9.91 -3.27 -13.97
C ALA A 131 -10.04 -1.75 -13.85
N GLU A 132 -9.01 -0.98 -14.19
CA GLU A 132 -9.08 0.48 -14.22
C GLU A 132 -10.22 0.97 -15.10
N ALA A 133 -10.32 0.47 -16.33
CA ALA A 133 -11.39 0.85 -17.25
C ALA A 133 -12.79 0.51 -16.71
N LYS A 134 -12.93 -0.61 -15.99
CA LYS A 134 -14.19 -1.00 -15.36
C LYS A 134 -14.54 -0.11 -14.17
N ILE A 135 -13.55 0.21 -13.32
CA ILE A 135 -13.74 1.07 -12.16
C ILE A 135 -14.10 2.49 -12.62
N THR A 136 -13.33 3.05 -13.55
CA THR A 136 -13.53 4.42 -14.04
C THR A 136 -14.83 4.60 -14.84
N ALA A 137 -15.37 3.54 -15.44
CA ALA A 137 -16.67 3.55 -16.12
C ALA A 137 -17.86 3.41 -15.14
N ASP A 138 -17.64 3.04 -13.87
CA ASP A 138 -18.74 2.85 -12.91
C ASP A 138 -19.29 4.21 -12.43
N PRO A 139 -20.61 4.47 -12.57
CA PRO A 139 -21.21 5.74 -12.15
C PRO A 139 -21.06 6.02 -10.65
N VAL A 140 -21.02 4.97 -9.80
CA VAL A 140 -20.83 5.15 -8.36
C VAL A 140 -19.42 5.67 -8.08
N TYR A 141 -18.40 5.05 -8.72
CA TYR A 141 -17.02 5.56 -8.64
C TYR A 141 -16.91 7.00 -9.14
N GLN A 142 -17.52 7.31 -10.30
CA GLN A 142 -17.50 8.67 -10.88
C GLN A 142 -18.17 9.70 -9.97
N SER A 143 -19.07 9.27 -9.06
CA SER A 143 -19.73 10.16 -8.10
C SER A 143 -18.86 10.52 -6.91
N LEU A 144 -17.80 9.75 -6.60
CA LEU A 144 -16.91 10.00 -5.47
C LEU A 144 -16.20 11.34 -5.58
N PRO A 145 -16.14 12.13 -4.50
CA PRO A 145 -15.33 13.34 -4.44
C PRO A 145 -13.87 13.13 -4.82
N ALA A 146 -13.24 12.05 -4.33
CA ALA A 146 -11.86 11.69 -4.66
C ALA A 146 -11.67 11.46 -6.18
N ALA A 147 -12.60 10.77 -6.84
CA ALA A 147 -12.55 10.52 -8.28
C ALA A 147 -12.76 11.82 -9.09
N LYS A 148 -13.76 12.62 -8.73
CA LYS A 148 -14.07 13.91 -9.39
C LYS A 148 -12.92 14.91 -9.30
N ALA A 149 -12.23 14.93 -8.16
CA ALA A 149 -11.09 15.80 -7.93
C ALA A 149 -9.79 15.30 -8.57
N GLY A 150 -9.77 14.08 -9.14
CA GLY A 150 -8.57 13.47 -9.71
C GLY A 150 -7.56 13.03 -8.64
N ARG A 151 -8.03 12.65 -7.45
CA ARG A 151 -7.23 12.20 -6.31
C ARG A 151 -7.07 10.68 -6.25
N ALA A 152 -7.44 9.98 -7.32
CA ALA A 152 -7.25 8.54 -7.44
C ALA A 152 -5.97 8.23 -8.24
N VAL A 153 -5.15 7.35 -7.73
CA VAL A 153 -3.91 6.85 -8.34
C VAL A 153 -4.12 5.40 -8.75
N PHE A 154 -3.98 5.09 -10.03
CA PHE A 154 -4.03 3.72 -10.52
C PHE A 154 -2.62 3.17 -10.70
N VAL A 155 -2.38 2.01 -10.08
CA VAL A 155 -1.16 1.21 -10.19
C VAL A 155 -1.46 0.08 -11.17
N ASP A 156 -1.37 0.37 -12.45
CA ASP A 156 -1.75 -0.49 -13.57
C ASP A 156 -0.57 -1.30 -14.14
N ASP A 157 0.66 -0.83 -13.93
CA ASP A 157 1.86 -1.59 -14.31
C ASP A 157 2.01 -2.84 -13.43
N PRO A 158 2.07 -4.06 -13.99
CA PRO A 158 2.16 -5.30 -13.22
C PRO A 158 3.41 -5.39 -12.34
N THR A 159 4.53 -4.79 -12.76
CA THR A 159 5.78 -4.80 -11.99
C THR A 159 5.65 -3.92 -10.76
N VAL A 160 5.14 -2.70 -10.92
CA VAL A 160 4.91 -1.76 -9.82
C VAL A 160 3.84 -2.29 -8.86
N SER A 161 2.75 -2.84 -9.39
CA SER A 161 1.70 -3.51 -8.61
C SER A 161 2.27 -4.67 -7.79
N GLY A 162 3.09 -5.51 -8.39
CA GLY A 162 3.78 -6.60 -7.70
C GLY A 162 4.76 -6.09 -6.64
N ALA A 163 5.54 -5.05 -6.95
CA ALA A 163 6.47 -4.44 -6.01
C ALA A 163 5.74 -3.88 -4.78
N LEU A 164 4.61 -3.21 -4.98
CA LEU A 164 3.77 -2.69 -3.90
C LEU A 164 3.12 -3.83 -3.09
N THR A 165 2.62 -4.87 -3.77
CA THR A 165 1.93 -6.01 -3.13
C THR A 165 2.85 -6.80 -2.22
N TRP A 166 4.04 -7.16 -2.69
CA TRP A 166 4.97 -8.01 -1.94
C TRP A 166 5.81 -7.22 -0.95
N GLY A 167 6.05 -5.93 -1.17
CA GLY A 167 6.74 -5.04 -0.24
C GLY A 167 8.08 -5.58 0.25
N THR A 168 8.86 -6.24 -0.62
CA THR A 168 10.16 -6.79 -0.24
C THR A 168 11.24 -5.72 -0.30
N VAL A 169 12.33 -5.89 0.44
CA VAL A 169 13.47 -4.96 0.45
C VAL A 169 14.00 -4.64 -0.95
N LEU A 170 13.94 -5.59 -1.88
CA LEU A 170 14.42 -5.40 -3.25
C LEU A 170 13.36 -4.78 -4.17
N SER A 171 12.08 -4.88 -3.86
CA SER A 171 10.99 -4.35 -4.69
C SER A 171 10.51 -2.96 -4.26
N LEU A 172 10.63 -2.63 -2.97
CA LEU A 172 10.20 -1.34 -2.43
C LEU A 172 10.79 -0.12 -3.14
N PRO A 173 12.09 -0.07 -3.50
CA PRO A 173 12.62 1.06 -4.26
C PRO A 173 11.87 1.31 -5.58
N CYS A 174 11.57 0.24 -6.33
CA CYS A 174 10.79 0.34 -7.55
C CYS A 174 9.37 0.89 -7.30
N ALA A 175 8.70 0.41 -6.24
CA ALA A 175 7.38 0.92 -5.86
C ALA A 175 7.44 2.40 -5.47
N VAL A 176 8.41 2.81 -4.66
CA VAL A 176 8.60 4.20 -4.21
C VAL A 176 8.86 5.13 -5.40
N GLU A 177 9.82 4.79 -6.28
CA GLU A 177 10.16 5.60 -7.45
C GLU A 177 8.98 5.79 -8.41
N ALA A 178 8.17 4.75 -8.61
CA ALA A 178 7.05 4.81 -9.52
C ALA A 178 5.81 5.50 -8.92
N LEU A 179 5.58 5.37 -7.61
CA LEU A 179 4.35 5.84 -6.98
C LEU A 179 4.46 7.27 -6.45
N VAL A 180 5.60 7.69 -5.90
CA VAL A 180 5.73 9.00 -5.27
C VAL A 180 5.32 10.15 -6.20
N PRO A 181 5.71 10.20 -7.49
CA PRO A 181 5.26 11.27 -8.38
C PRO A 181 3.73 11.29 -8.58
N LYS A 182 3.10 10.11 -8.72
CA LYS A 182 1.64 9.98 -8.87
C LYS A 182 0.90 10.40 -7.59
N LEU A 183 1.43 10.00 -6.42
CA LEU A 183 0.90 10.38 -5.11
C LEU A 183 0.99 11.89 -4.89
N ALA A 184 2.11 12.51 -5.26
CA ALA A 184 2.30 13.97 -5.15
C ALA A 184 1.31 14.72 -6.04
N GLU A 185 1.10 14.27 -7.27
CA GLU A 185 0.09 14.85 -8.15
C GLU A 185 -1.32 14.76 -7.55
N ALA A 186 -1.69 13.59 -7.03
CA ALA A 186 -3.01 13.38 -6.40
C ALA A 186 -3.16 14.21 -5.12
N ALA A 187 -2.13 14.23 -4.27
CA ALA A 187 -2.14 14.98 -3.01
C ALA A 187 -2.19 16.51 -3.20
N ALA A 188 -1.73 17.02 -4.35
CA ALA A 188 -1.81 18.45 -4.67
C ALA A 188 -3.23 18.91 -5.10
N LYS A 189 -4.16 17.98 -5.38
CA LYS A 189 -5.52 18.33 -5.76
C LYS A 189 -6.33 18.79 -4.54
N PRO A 190 -7.32 19.68 -4.73
CA PRO A 190 -8.18 20.13 -3.63
C PRO A 190 -9.02 18.98 -3.05
N ALA A 191 -9.28 19.06 -1.75
CA ALA A 191 -10.15 18.12 -1.05
C ALA A 191 -11.63 18.31 -1.40
#